data_5e3da644e354f2ab5c7f5bcd42b2a66b
#
_entry.id   5e3da644e354f2ab5c7f5bcd42b2a66b
#
_cell.length_a   1.000
_cell.length_b   1.000
_cell.length_c   1.000
_cell.angle_alpha   90.00
_cell.angle_beta   90.00
_cell.angle_gamma   90.00
#
_symmetry.space_group_name_H-M   'P 1'
#
loop_
_entity.id
_entity.type
_entity.pdbx_description
1 polymer ?
#
loop_
_entity_poly.entity_id
_entity_poly.type
_entity_poly.pdbx_seq_one_letter_code
_entity_poly.pdbx_strand_id
1 'polypeptide(L)'
;DKYGAARVKDTPIAENAIIGGAIGAAMVGQRPVAELMTINFGFSAMDYIVNQAPKLHYMFGGQFTLPMVIRAVGGGGRQLGATHSQTPDAIFAHFPGLKVVSPGTPEDAKGLLKSAIRSNDPILFIEHATMYQVRGDVPDEEYLIPIGKSKVQREGQDVTIQDGVRASLGDDGGRAHGVRAVEDIG
;
A
#
# COMPACT_ATOMS: atom_id res chain seq x y z
N ASP A 1 2.01 -24.04 -2.52
CA ASP A 1 1.98 -25.43 -2.05
C ASP A 1 1.94 -25.57 -0.52
N LYS A 2 2.70 -24.74 0.24
CA LYS A 2 2.76 -24.85 1.70
C LYS A 2 1.39 -24.62 2.39
N TYR A 3 0.57 -23.73 1.85
CA TYR A 3 -0.69 -23.31 2.51
C TYR A 3 -1.95 -23.83 1.80
N GLY A 4 -1.80 -24.41 0.63
CA GLY A 4 -2.86 -25.01 -0.17
C GLY A 4 -3.86 -24.00 -0.78
N ALA A 5 -4.68 -24.47 -1.70
CA ALA A 5 -5.64 -23.65 -2.45
C ALA A 5 -6.76 -23.02 -1.60
N ALA A 6 -6.98 -23.48 -0.40
CA ALA A 6 -7.92 -22.85 0.53
C ALA A 6 -7.45 -21.47 1.00
N ARG A 7 -6.12 -21.29 1.07
CA ARG A 7 -5.47 -20.06 1.54
C ARG A 7 -4.87 -19.23 0.42
N VAL A 8 -4.33 -19.86 -0.61
CA VAL A 8 -3.70 -19.22 -1.78
C VAL A 8 -4.52 -19.58 -2.99
N LYS A 9 -5.18 -18.58 -3.57
CA LYS A 9 -6.13 -18.77 -4.67
C LYS A 9 -5.61 -18.09 -5.93
N ASP A 10 -5.58 -18.83 -7.02
CA ASP A 10 -5.48 -18.25 -8.34
C ASP A 10 -6.85 -17.73 -8.77
N THR A 11 -6.83 -16.68 -9.57
CA THR A 11 -8.03 -16.06 -10.14
C THR A 11 -7.85 -15.83 -11.64
N PRO A 12 -8.93 -15.76 -12.41
CA PRO A 12 -8.86 -15.12 -13.73
C PRO A 12 -8.31 -13.70 -13.61
N ILE A 13 -7.72 -13.18 -14.69
CA ILE A 13 -7.26 -11.78 -14.76
C ILE A 13 -8.51 -10.90 -14.89
N ALA A 14 -9.03 -10.48 -13.75
CA ALA A 14 -10.23 -9.65 -13.63
C ALA A 14 -10.15 -8.83 -12.34
N GLU A 15 -9.52 -7.66 -12.41
CA GLU A 15 -9.17 -6.83 -11.23
C GLU A 15 -10.39 -6.45 -10.41
N ASN A 16 -11.52 -6.18 -11.06
CA ASN A 16 -12.80 -5.94 -10.37
C ASN A 16 -13.23 -7.13 -9.50
N ALA A 17 -13.10 -8.34 -10.02
CA ALA A 17 -13.48 -9.56 -9.29
C ALA A 17 -12.47 -9.84 -8.16
N ILE A 18 -11.18 -9.60 -8.40
CA ILE A 18 -10.12 -9.79 -7.40
C ILE A 18 -10.36 -8.85 -6.21
N ILE A 19 -10.53 -7.56 -6.46
CA ILE A 19 -10.71 -6.56 -5.39
C ILE A 19 -12.08 -6.70 -4.75
N GLY A 20 -13.14 -6.88 -5.52
CA GLY A 20 -14.49 -7.08 -4.98
C GLY A 20 -14.61 -8.34 -4.11
N GLY A 21 -13.99 -9.44 -4.54
CA GLY A 21 -13.90 -10.67 -3.75
C GLY A 21 -13.11 -10.50 -2.46
N ALA A 22 -12.00 -9.73 -2.50
CA ALA A 22 -11.22 -9.41 -1.30
C ALA A 22 -12.02 -8.53 -0.33
N ILE A 23 -12.78 -7.54 -0.81
CA ILE A 23 -13.69 -6.74 0.02
C ILE A 23 -14.70 -7.66 0.74
N GLY A 24 -15.38 -8.54 -0.01
CA GLY A 24 -16.34 -9.47 0.58
C GLY A 24 -15.72 -10.40 1.61
N ALA A 25 -14.51 -10.91 1.36
CA ALA A 25 -13.76 -11.72 2.31
C ALA A 25 -13.41 -10.95 3.59
N ALA A 26 -12.99 -9.69 3.45
CA ALA A 26 -12.69 -8.83 4.59
C ALA A 26 -13.94 -8.53 5.45
N MET A 27 -15.07 -8.27 4.80
CA MET A 27 -16.36 -8.03 5.51
C MET A 27 -16.80 -9.20 6.39
N VAL A 28 -16.44 -10.43 6.05
CA VAL A 28 -16.72 -11.63 6.86
C VAL A 28 -15.57 -12.03 7.78
N GLY A 29 -14.64 -11.11 8.04
CA GLY A 29 -13.59 -11.27 9.06
C GLY A 29 -12.30 -11.93 8.58
N GLN A 30 -12.12 -12.14 7.29
CA GLN A 30 -10.84 -12.58 6.74
C GLN A 30 -9.88 -11.40 6.57
N ARG A 31 -8.58 -11.69 6.37
CA ARG A 31 -7.54 -10.70 6.07
C ARG A 31 -6.91 -11.01 4.71
N PRO A 32 -7.61 -10.71 3.61
CA PRO A 32 -7.10 -11.01 2.28
C PRO A 32 -5.94 -10.09 1.89
N VAL A 33 -4.99 -10.67 1.17
CA VAL A 33 -3.98 -9.94 0.39
C VAL A 33 -4.32 -10.18 -1.06
N ALA A 34 -4.88 -9.18 -1.73
CA ALA A 34 -5.22 -9.22 -3.14
C ALA A 34 -4.05 -8.67 -3.95
N GLU A 35 -3.56 -9.43 -4.92
CA GLU A 35 -2.46 -8.99 -5.77
C GLU A 35 -2.96 -8.57 -7.14
N LEU A 36 -2.54 -7.38 -7.57
CA LEU A 36 -2.65 -6.89 -8.94
C LEU A 36 -1.29 -7.00 -9.61
N MET A 37 -1.25 -7.51 -10.85
CA MET A 37 0.00 -7.71 -11.60
C MET A 37 0.79 -6.42 -11.81
N THR A 38 0.10 -5.29 -11.93
CA THR A 38 0.63 -3.94 -11.90
C THR A 38 -0.44 -2.97 -11.42
N ILE A 39 -0.02 -1.89 -10.75
CA ILE A 39 -0.95 -0.87 -10.25
C ILE A 39 -1.73 -0.17 -11.37
N ASN A 40 -1.21 -0.16 -12.59
CA ASN A 40 -1.90 0.38 -13.76
C ASN A 40 -3.27 -0.28 -13.97
N PHE A 41 -3.39 -1.57 -13.68
CA PHE A 41 -4.65 -2.31 -13.81
C PHE A 41 -5.62 -2.03 -12.65
N GLY A 42 -5.14 -1.43 -11.58
CA GLY A 42 -6.00 -0.88 -10.53
C GLY A 42 -7.01 0.15 -11.05
N PHE A 43 -6.73 0.80 -12.18
CA PHE A 43 -7.69 1.71 -12.82
C PHE A 43 -8.96 1.00 -13.31
N SER A 44 -8.88 -0.27 -13.68
CA SER A 44 -10.08 -1.04 -14.03
C SER A 44 -10.94 -1.38 -12.80
N ALA A 45 -10.33 -1.45 -11.62
CA ALA A 45 -11.01 -1.72 -10.34
C ALA A 45 -11.17 -0.44 -9.48
N MET A 46 -11.08 0.74 -10.09
CA MET A 46 -11.01 2.02 -9.37
C MET A 46 -12.18 2.22 -8.40
N ASP A 47 -13.40 1.90 -8.80
CA ASP A 47 -14.57 2.01 -7.92
C ASP A 47 -14.40 1.17 -6.65
N TYR A 48 -13.97 -0.06 -6.78
CA TYR A 48 -13.75 -0.95 -5.62
C TYR A 48 -12.64 -0.44 -4.71
N ILE A 49 -11.55 0.09 -5.28
CA ILE A 49 -10.38 0.54 -4.52
C ILE A 49 -10.65 1.85 -3.78
N VAL A 50 -11.26 2.86 -4.45
CA VAL A 50 -11.36 4.21 -3.88
C VAL A 50 -12.75 4.57 -3.37
N ASN A 51 -13.79 3.86 -3.81
CA ASN A 51 -15.16 4.17 -3.46
C ASN A 51 -15.73 3.12 -2.48
N GLN A 52 -15.57 1.84 -2.75
CA GLN A 52 -16.13 0.79 -1.90
C GLN A 52 -15.25 0.53 -0.67
N ALA A 53 -14.03 0.06 -0.85
CA ALA A 53 -13.17 -0.37 0.25
C ALA A 53 -13.01 0.69 1.35
N PRO A 54 -12.68 1.96 1.07
CA PRO A 54 -12.42 2.95 2.11
C PRO A 54 -13.68 3.52 2.78
N LYS A 55 -14.88 3.29 2.23
CA LYS A 55 -16.11 3.92 2.72
C LYS A 55 -17.10 2.96 3.37
N LEU A 56 -16.96 1.65 3.13
CA LEU A 56 -17.89 0.65 3.66
C LEU A 56 -17.98 0.68 5.19
N HIS A 57 -16.86 0.83 5.89
CA HIS A 57 -16.87 0.98 7.35
C HIS A 57 -17.77 2.12 7.82
N TYR A 58 -17.62 3.29 7.20
CA TYR A 58 -18.46 4.45 7.52
C TYR A 58 -19.92 4.24 7.12
N MET A 59 -20.16 3.75 5.92
CA MET A 59 -21.53 3.58 5.38
C MET A 59 -22.34 2.58 6.18
N PHE A 60 -21.71 1.58 6.77
CA PHE A 60 -22.34 0.58 7.63
C PHE A 60 -22.26 0.93 9.13
N GLY A 61 -21.99 2.19 9.47
CA GLY A 61 -22.00 2.65 10.87
C GLY A 61 -20.98 1.94 11.76
N GLY A 62 -19.84 1.52 11.22
CA GLY A 62 -18.77 0.87 11.98
C GLY A 62 -19.03 -0.61 12.35
N GLN A 63 -20.04 -1.25 11.77
CA GLN A 63 -20.41 -2.63 12.12
C GLN A 63 -19.30 -3.65 11.81
N PHE A 64 -18.41 -3.36 10.88
CA PHE A 64 -17.25 -4.19 10.55
C PHE A 64 -16.06 -3.32 10.14
N THR A 65 -14.88 -3.86 10.26
CA THR A 65 -13.65 -3.30 9.71
C THR A 65 -13.35 -3.91 8.33
N LEU A 66 -12.45 -3.30 7.57
CA LEU A 66 -12.08 -3.83 6.26
C LEU A 66 -10.57 -4.14 6.20
N PRO A 67 -10.12 -5.18 6.92
CA PRO A 67 -8.71 -5.54 7.04
C PRO A 67 -8.20 -6.22 5.77
N MET A 68 -7.91 -5.45 4.73
CA MET A 68 -7.42 -5.99 3.46
C MET A 68 -6.18 -5.24 2.97
N VAL A 69 -5.33 -5.95 2.25
CA VAL A 69 -4.19 -5.36 1.53
C VAL A 69 -4.39 -5.58 0.04
N ILE A 70 -4.27 -4.52 -0.72
CA ILE A 70 -4.14 -4.56 -2.17
C ILE A 70 -2.67 -4.35 -2.47
N ARG A 71 -2.01 -5.40 -2.95
CA ARG A 71 -0.59 -5.36 -3.29
C ARG A 71 -0.42 -5.21 -4.79
N ALA A 72 0.43 -4.29 -5.23
CA ALA A 72 0.71 -4.09 -6.65
C ALA A 72 2.12 -3.57 -6.88
N VAL A 73 2.68 -3.87 -8.05
CA VAL A 73 3.92 -3.26 -8.50
C VAL A 73 3.62 -2.06 -9.38
N GLY A 74 4.37 -0.97 -9.17
CA GLY A 74 4.28 0.27 -9.94
C GLY A 74 5.63 0.78 -10.43
N GLY A 75 5.61 1.95 -11.03
CA GLY A 75 6.82 2.66 -11.46
C GLY A 75 7.38 2.24 -12.81
N GLY A 76 8.25 3.09 -13.33
CA GLY A 76 8.98 2.88 -14.56
C GLY A 76 10.21 1.97 -14.41
N GLY A 77 11.03 1.89 -15.47
CA GLY A 77 12.32 1.17 -15.46
C GLY A 77 12.27 -0.28 -15.94
N ARG A 78 11.08 -0.88 -16.10
CA ARG A 78 10.91 -2.24 -16.62
C ARG A 78 10.74 -2.32 -18.13
N GLN A 79 10.67 -1.19 -18.82
CA GLN A 79 10.50 -1.09 -20.28
C GLN A 79 9.25 -1.82 -20.83
N LEU A 80 8.16 -1.82 -20.06
CA LEU A 80 6.91 -2.49 -20.41
C LEU A 80 5.94 -1.59 -21.20
N GLY A 81 6.39 -0.41 -21.61
CA GLY A 81 5.57 0.58 -22.30
C GLY A 81 4.77 1.50 -21.37
N ALA A 82 4.14 2.51 -21.95
CA ALA A 82 3.51 3.60 -21.21
C ALA A 82 2.37 3.13 -20.28
N THR A 83 1.59 2.16 -20.69
CA THR A 83 0.44 1.64 -19.94
C THR A 83 0.81 0.76 -18.75
N HIS A 84 2.10 0.43 -18.56
CA HIS A 84 2.60 -0.45 -17.50
C HIS A 84 3.72 0.21 -16.68
N SER A 85 3.89 1.52 -16.77
CA SER A 85 5.03 2.23 -16.18
C SER A 85 4.63 3.49 -15.41
N GLN A 86 3.38 3.59 -15.00
CA GLN A 86 2.89 4.74 -14.26
C GLN A 86 3.12 4.59 -12.75
N THR A 87 3.13 5.74 -12.06
CA THR A 87 3.24 5.83 -10.60
C THR A 87 2.03 6.61 -10.07
N PRO A 88 0.85 5.97 -9.96
CA PRO A 88 -0.40 6.64 -9.61
C PRO A 88 -0.63 6.79 -8.10
N ASP A 89 0.40 6.64 -7.28
CA ASP A 89 0.32 6.65 -5.81
C ASP A 89 -0.44 7.86 -5.30
N ALA A 90 -0.15 9.05 -5.85
CA ALA A 90 -0.79 10.30 -5.45
C ALA A 90 -2.29 10.33 -5.77
N ILE A 91 -2.72 9.65 -6.84
CA ILE A 91 -4.13 9.53 -7.20
C ILE A 91 -4.85 8.74 -6.13
N PHE A 92 -4.35 7.56 -5.77
CA PHE A 92 -4.97 6.72 -4.76
C PHE A 92 -4.89 7.34 -3.36
N ALA A 93 -3.77 8.01 -3.03
CA ALA A 93 -3.58 8.69 -1.76
C ALA A 93 -4.50 9.92 -1.55
N HIS A 94 -5.14 10.39 -2.61
CA HIS A 94 -6.11 11.48 -2.53
C HIS A 94 -7.42 11.07 -1.84
N PHE A 95 -7.78 9.78 -1.89
CA PHE A 95 -9.07 9.32 -1.39
C PHE A 95 -9.03 9.02 0.11
N PRO A 96 -9.89 9.68 0.93
CA PRO A 96 -9.95 9.43 2.36
C PRO A 96 -10.42 8.00 2.67
N GLY A 97 -9.85 7.42 3.73
CA GLY A 97 -10.15 6.06 4.18
C GLY A 97 -9.29 4.97 3.52
N LEU A 98 -8.52 5.29 2.49
CA LEU A 98 -7.54 4.40 1.88
C LEU A 98 -6.13 4.80 2.32
N LYS A 99 -5.39 3.88 2.90
CA LYS A 99 -3.97 4.09 3.21
C LYS A 99 -3.13 3.60 2.04
N VAL A 100 -2.21 4.43 1.55
CA VAL A 100 -1.27 4.07 0.48
C VAL A 100 0.12 3.99 1.08
N VAL A 101 0.78 2.85 0.88
CA VAL A 101 2.09 2.55 1.45
C VAL A 101 3.04 2.13 0.33
N SER A 102 4.20 2.78 0.26
CA SER A 102 5.26 2.45 -0.70
C SER A 102 6.58 2.25 0.06
N PRO A 103 7.10 1.01 0.14
CA PRO A 103 8.36 0.75 0.84
C PRO A 103 9.55 1.29 0.03
N GLY A 104 10.54 1.85 0.72
CA GLY A 104 11.78 2.39 0.13
C GLY A 104 12.98 1.47 0.26
N THR A 105 12.95 0.49 1.17
CA THR A 105 14.05 -0.45 1.44
C THR A 105 13.53 -1.88 1.62
N PRO A 106 14.39 -2.91 1.54
CA PRO A 106 14.01 -4.30 1.87
C PRO A 106 13.49 -4.45 3.31
N GLU A 107 14.08 -3.73 4.28
CA GLU A 107 13.61 -3.68 5.66
C GLU A 107 12.18 -3.14 5.73
N ASP A 108 11.91 -2.01 5.05
CA ASP A 108 10.59 -1.39 5.00
C ASP A 108 9.57 -2.32 4.34
N ALA A 109 9.95 -2.99 3.26
CA ALA A 109 9.04 -3.92 2.56
C ALA A 109 8.55 -5.03 3.50
N LYS A 110 9.42 -5.64 4.29
CA LYS A 110 9.04 -6.67 5.28
C LYS A 110 8.19 -6.08 6.41
N GLY A 111 8.67 -5.01 7.04
CA GLY A 111 8.04 -4.44 8.24
C GLY A 111 6.69 -3.78 7.95
N LEU A 112 6.61 -2.98 6.87
CA LEU A 112 5.39 -2.30 6.47
C LEU A 112 4.32 -3.27 5.94
N LEU A 113 4.70 -4.30 5.17
CA LEU A 113 3.73 -5.30 4.69
C LEU A 113 3.12 -6.07 5.85
N LYS A 114 3.92 -6.44 6.85
CA LYS A 114 3.40 -7.07 8.07
C LYS A 114 2.46 -6.14 8.83
N SER A 115 2.78 -4.86 8.93
CA SER A 115 1.91 -3.85 9.54
C SER A 115 0.60 -3.68 8.75
N ALA A 116 0.70 -3.67 7.42
CA ALA A 116 -0.46 -3.57 6.54
C ALA A 116 -1.42 -4.75 6.73
N ILE A 117 -0.90 -5.98 6.78
CA ILE A 117 -1.73 -7.19 7.00
C ILE A 117 -2.42 -7.16 8.37
N ARG A 118 -1.82 -6.52 9.37
CA ARG A 118 -2.39 -6.40 10.72
C ARG A 118 -3.31 -5.21 10.91
N SER A 119 -3.34 -4.28 9.96
CA SER A 119 -4.26 -3.14 10.00
C SER A 119 -5.72 -3.59 9.87
N ASN A 120 -6.62 -2.84 10.48
CA ASN A 120 -8.06 -3.04 10.32
C ASN A 120 -8.67 -2.19 9.18
N ASP A 121 -7.85 -1.38 8.54
CA ASP A 121 -8.24 -0.52 7.42
C ASP A 121 -7.70 -1.06 6.10
N PRO A 122 -8.35 -0.73 4.97
CA PRO A 122 -7.85 -1.11 3.66
C PRO A 122 -6.55 -0.37 3.33
N ILE A 123 -5.57 -1.14 2.86
CA ILE A 123 -4.25 -0.61 2.50
C ILE A 123 -3.91 -0.98 1.06
N LEU A 124 -3.53 0.02 0.29
CA LEU A 124 -2.91 -0.15 -1.01
C LEU A 124 -1.39 -0.11 -0.84
N PHE A 125 -0.74 -1.25 -1.06
CA PHE A 125 0.69 -1.45 -0.89
C PHE A 125 1.36 -1.49 -2.27
N ILE A 126 2.07 -0.42 -2.64
CA ILE A 126 2.65 -0.26 -3.97
C ILE A 126 4.17 -0.41 -3.88
N GLU A 127 4.68 -1.47 -4.50
CA GLU A 127 6.11 -1.73 -4.60
C GLU A 127 6.66 -1.14 -5.89
N HIS A 128 7.84 -0.52 -5.84
CA HIS A 128 8.46 0.01 -7.05
C HIS A 128 9.24 -1.10 -7.78
N ALA A 129 9.02 -1.23 -9.08
CA ALA A 129 9.55 -2.33 -9.87
C ALA A 129 11.08 -2.46 -9.84
N THR A 130 11.81 -1.34 -9.81
CA THR A 130 13.28 -1.35 -9.74
C THR A 130 13.80 -1.77 -8.37
N MET A 131 12.99 -1.65 -7.31
CA MET A 131 13.39 -2.02 -5.96
C MET A 131 13.49 -3.53 -5.75
N TYR A 132 12.89 -4.36 -6.60
CA TYR A 132 13.01 -5.83 -6.50
C TYR A 132 14.44 -6.35 -6.66
N GLN A 133 15.35 -5.56 -7.21
CA GLN A 133 16.76 -5.91 -7.35
C GLN A 133 17.63 -5.35 -6.23
N VAL A 134 17.07 -4.50 -5.37
CA VAL A 134 17.79 -3.88 -4.26
C VAL A 134 17.97 -4.91 -3.13
N ARG A 135 19.20 -5.06 -2.70
CA ARG A 135 19.57 -5.89 -1.55
C ARG A 135 19.85 -5.00 -0.35
N GLY A 136 19.52 -5.47 0.82
CA GLY A 136 19.79 -4.78 2.08
C GLY A 136 19.65 -5.74 3.25
N ASP A 137 20.13 -5.33 4.39
CA ASP A 137 19.99 -6.09 5.63
C ASP A 137 18.53 -6.04 6.09
N VAL A 138 17.98 -7.20 6.37
CA VAL A 138 16.63 -7.36 6.88
C VAL A 138 16.70 -8.24 8.11
N PRO A 139 16.28 -7.76 9.30
CA PRO A 139 16.27 -8.57 10.51
C PRO A 139 15.47 -9.87 10.32
N ASP A 140 15.98 -10.99 10.82
CA ASP A 140 15.32 -12.29 10.74
C ASP A 140 14.13 -12.36 11.69
N GLU A 141 14.25 -11.75 12.86
CA GLU A 141 13.19 -11.67 13.84
C GLU A 141 11.93 -10.95 13.31
N GLU A 142 10.84 -11.14 14.02
CA GLU A 142 9.60 -10.45 13.72
C GLU A 142 9.66 -8.99 14.20
N TYR A 143 9.36 -8.07 13.29
CA TYR A 143 9.20 -6.64 13.60
C TYR A 143 8.08 -6.03 12.75
N LEU A 144 7.58 -4.90 13.21
CA LEU A 144 6.58 -4.09 12.55
C LEU A 144 7.11 -2.66 12.38
N ILE A 145 6.82 -2.06 11.25
CA ILE A 145 7.08 -0.63 11.04
C ILE A 145 5.73 0.09 11.09
N PRO A 146 5.57 1.10 11.98
CA PRO A 146 4.32 1.84 12.09
C PRO A 146 4.01 2.59 10.78
N ILE A 147 2.81 2.37 10.24
CA ILE A 147 2.32 3.11 9.07
C ILE A 147 2.02 4.56 9.51
N GLY A 148 2.42 5.53 8.70
CA GLY A 148 2.24 6.96 8.99
C GLY A 148 3.40 7.60 9.76
N LYS A 149 4.45 6.84 10.07
CA LYS A 149 5.71 7.38 10.60
C LYS A 149 6.73 7.51 9.49
N SER A 150 7.45 8.62 9.48
CA SER A 150 8.58 8.83 8.58
C SER A 150 9.90 8.42 9.27
N LYS A 151 10.88 8.05 8.45
CA LYS A 151 12.24 7.72 8.90
C LYS A 151 13.23 8.63 8.19
N VAL A 152 14.16 9.20 8.92
CA VAL A 152 15.28 9.91 8.32
C VAL A 152 16.20 8.88 7.69
N GLN A 153 16.34 8.92 6.37
CA GLN A 153 17.21 8.01 5.64
C GLN A 153 18.64 8.51 5.55
N ARG A 154 18.79 9.82 5.50
CA ARG A 154 20.11 10.46 5.47
C ARG A 154 20.03 11.86 6.07
N GLU A 155 20.77 12.07 7.13
CA GLU A 155 20.98 13.39 7.68
C GLU A 155 21.97 14.20 6.83
N GLY A 156 21.73 15.49 6.69
CA GLY A 156 22.61 16.43 6.01
C GLY A 156 22.62 17.78 6.73
N GLN A 157 23.59 18.63 6.38
CA GLN A 157 23.68 20.00 6.90
C GLN A 157 22.77 20.95 6.11
N ASP A 158 22.73 20.78 4.79
CA ASP A 158 21.91 21.62 3.92
C ASP A 158 20.55 20.98 3.59
N VAL A 159 20.51 19.65 3.45
CA VAL A 159 19.30 18.88 3.12
C VAL A 159 19.30 17.55 3.88
N THR A 160 18.21 17.27 4.56
CA THR A 160 17.94 15.94 5.17
C THR A 160 16.98 15.16 4.30
N ILE A 161 17.33 13.93 3.95
CA ILE A 161 16.45 13.03 3.20
C ILE A 161 15.63 12.22 4.20
N GLN A 162 14.33 12.39 4.12
CA GLN A 162 13.36 11.69 4.96
C GLN A 162 12.45 10.85 4.07
N ASP A 163 12.34 9.57 4.37
CA ASP A 163 11.36 8.69 3.74
C ASP A 163 10.01 8.86 4.40
N GLY A 164 8.98 9.12 3.61
CA GLY A 164 7.63 9.29 4.08
C GLY A 164 6.76 8.12 3.64
N VAL A 165 6.32 7.30 4.58
CA VAL A 165 5.17 6.43 4.32
C VAL A 165 3.96 7.35 4.13
N ARG A 166 3.51 7.51 2.88
CA ARG A 166 2.26 8.23 2.62
C ARG A 166 1.10 7.38 3.13
N ALA A 167 0.62 7.73 4.31
CA ALA A 167 -0.72 7.35 4.70
C ALA A 167 -1.64 8.51 4.30
N SER A 168 -2.58 8.27 3.41
CA SER A 168 -3.66 9.22 3.19
C SER A 168 -4.52 9.25 4.45
N LEU A 169 -4.91 10.44 4.79
CA LEU A 169 -5.62 10.86 5.96
C LEU A 169 -6.85 10.01 6.32
N GLY A 170 -6.82 9.47 7.48
CA GLY A 170 -8.01 9.14 8.26
C GLY A 170 -7.64 9.36 9.71
N ASP A 171 -8.34 10.20 10.38
CA ASP A 171 -8.51 10.43 11.81
C ASP A 171 -7.81 11.62 12.49
N ASP A 172 -6.82 12.28 11.93
CA ASP A 172 -6.16 13.40 12.61
C ASP A 172 -6.14 14.73 11.85
N GLY A 173 -7.16 14.98 11.04
CA GLY A 173 -7.41 16.33 10.51
C GLY A 173 -6.41 16.86 9.47
N GLY A 174 -5.87 16.00 8.65
CA GLY A 174 -5.52 16.43 7.31
C GLY A 174 -4.14 17.00 7.05
N ARG A 175 -3.06 16.24 7.20
CA ARG A 175 -1.80 16.61 6.54
C ARG A 175 -1.18 15.41 5.84
N ALA A 176 -1.22 15.42 4.51
CA ALA A 176 -0.39 14.52 3.71
C ALA A 176 1.08 14.89 3.92
N HIS A 177 1.84 14.03 4.57
CA HIS A 177 3.28 14.17 4.65
C HIS A 177 3.90 13.54 3.39
N GLY A 178 4.19 14.39 2.41
CA GLY A 178 5.05 14.03 1.30
C GLY A 178 6.52 14.05 1.74
N VAL A 179 7.39 13.52 0.89
CA VAL A 179 8.83 13.75 1.02
C VAL A 179 9.06 15.25 1.22
N ARG A 180 9.54 15.64 2.37
CA ARG A 180 10.00 17.00 2.62
C ARG A 180 11.51 16.99 2.47
N ALA A 181 12.01 17.68 1.46
CA ALA A 181 13.29 18.31 1.60
C ALA A 181 13.08 19.45 2.61
N VAL A 182 13.63 19.32 3.79
CA VAL A 182 13.67 20.43 4.75
C VAL A 182 14.92 21.21 4.39
N GLU A 183 14.74 22.34 3.69
CA GLU A 183 15.78 23.35 3.62
C GLU A 183 15.90 23.96 5.02
N ASP A 184 17.06 23.82 5.63
CA ASP A 184 17.43 24.62 6.78
C ASP A 184 17.58 26.07 6.29
N ILE A 185 16.57 26.88 6.55
CA ILE A 185 16.68 28.33 6.41
C ILE A 185 17.36 28.81 7.68
N GLY A 186 18.70 28.99 7.61
CA GLY A 186 19.47 29.66 8.64
C GLY A 186 19.07 31.11 8.81
#